data_b24ea7f6cc34d79abdf4482631b323af
#
_entry.id   b24ea7f6cc34d79abdf4482631b323af
#
_cell.length_a   1.000
_cell.length_b   1.000
_cell.length_c   1.000
_cell.angle_alpha   90.00
_cell.angle_beta   90.00
_cell.angle_gamma   90.00
#
_symmetry.space_group_name_H-M   'P 1'
#
loop_
_entity.id
_entity.type
_entity.pdbx_description
1 polymer ?
#
loop_
_entity_poly.entity_id
_entity_poly.type
_entity_poly.pdbx_seq_one_letter_code
_entity_poly.pdbx_strand_id
1 'polypeptide(L)'
;MNANHESTSVRRPGKWRSLFVLSLISGVLFQQTRVGWAQAGAKPGPDVIVFSNGDQLTGVLERATGDSFVFKSDIVGEITVTADKIKELHSAGKFVALKNGEKVTRTSRTPGAFTYGDNAVSVADVPSSSTPETVPVKDLAALIDSATYEKEVTSNPGVFHNWSGTLSGGVTLVESSSTGQTFNAAVNLLRLVPTVDFLPPRTRDTIDLLETYGKITQPTIPQTTPPTPDSVAKTNIFHADAEHDKYFTPRVYGLVGASFDHNFAQGLNFQQIYGAGIGWTVIKTPVQEFDVKADVHYERQNFVPPTPNTDLIGSSFTELYHRNLPAKIVFTESGTFIPSWNDLSVYSAIFAAGLQIPAYKNFGLTVNVLDNYLSNPAFGYKDNSFQFVTGVTYTLK
;
A
#
# COMPACT_ATOMS: atom_id res chain seq x y z
N MET A 1 -11.61 6.12 -81.66
CA MET A 1 -10.50 5.20 -81.35
C MET A 1 -10.16 5.33 -79.87
N ASN A 2 -10.30 4.23 -79.22
CA ASN A 2 -10.30 3.95 -77.78
C ASN A 2 -9.42 4.79 -76.89
N ALA A 3 -9.99 5.39 -75.84
CA ALA A 3 -9.31 5.89 -74.66
C ALA A 3 -9.63 4.98 -73.50
N ASN A 4 -8.60 4.35 -72.93
CA ASN A 4 -8.70 3.54 -71.72
C ASN A 4 -8.65 4.48 -70.48
N HIS A 5 -9.67 4.40 -69.65
CA HIS A 5 -9.73 4.95 -68.30
C HIS A 5 -9.08 3.96 -67.33
N GLU A 6 -7.92 4.28 -66.78
CA GLU A 6 -7.40 3.64 -65.58
C GLU A 6 -7.90 4.39 -64.36
N SER A 7 -8.75 3.75 -63.57
CA SER A 7 -9.19 4.21 -62.25
C SER A 7 -8.22 3.78 -61.18
N THR A 8 -7.38 4.68 -60.70
CA THR A 8 -6.54 4.47 -59.48
C THR A 8 -7.42 4.61 -58.24
N SER A 9 -7.72 3.48 -57.60
CA SER A 9 -8.36 3.42 -56.29
C SER A 9 -7.38 3.82 -55.18
N VAL A 10 -7.62 5.01 -54.60
CA VAL A 10 -6.94 5.45 -53.39
C VAL A 10 -7.49 4.66 -52.18
N ARG A 11 -6.69 3.73 -51.65
CA ARG A 11 -6.96 3.05 -50.38
C ARG A 11 -6.78 4.05 -49.25
N ARG A 12 -7.85 4.35 -48.52
CA ARG A 12 -7.79 5.02 -47.23
C ARG A 12 -7.17 4.09 -46.18
N PRO A 13 -6.19 4.54 -45.35
CA PRO A 13 -5.69 3.74 -44.26
C PRO A 13 -6.72 3.62 -43.14
N GLY A 14 -7.03 2.39 -42.77
CA GLY A 14 -8.02 2.05 -41.78
C GLY A 14 -7.64 2.55 -40.36
N LYS A 15 -8.65 3.10 -39.70
CA LYS A 15 -8.63 3.42 -38.25
C LYS A 15 -8.62 2.12 -37.42
N TRP A 16 -7.45 1.61 -37.10
CA TRP A 16 -7.31 0.48 -36.18
C TRP A 16 -6.04 0.66 -35.34
N ARG A 17 -6.07 1.56 -34.39
CA ARG A 17 -5.03 1.68 -33.34
C ARG A 17 -5.61 2.30 -32.05
N SER A 18 -6.63 1.70 -31.45
CA SER A 18 -7.10 2.12 -30.13
C SER A 18 -7.86 1.03 -29.38
N LEU A 19 -7.54 -0.26 -29.59
CA LEU A 19 -8.27 -1.38 -28.95
C LEU A 19 -7.34 -2.46 -28.36
N PHE A 20 -6.11 -2.11 -27.98
CA PHE A 20 -5.15 -3.12 -27.49
C PHE A 20 -4.75 -2.99 -26.00
N VAL A 21 -5.39 -2.13 -25.23
CA VAL A 21 -5.09 -1.99 -23.78
C VAL A 21 -6.14 -2.64 -22.86
N LEU A 22 -7.29 -3.06 -23.38
CA LEU A 22 -8.36 -3.62 -22.53
C LEU A 22 -8.44 -5.16 -22.48
N SER A 23 -7.56 -5.90 -23.15
CA SER A 23 -7.66 -7.37 -23.25
C SER A 23 -6.70 -8.16 -22.33
N LEU A 24 -5.97 -7.51 -21.43
CA LEU A 24 -5.03 -8.19 -20.51
C LEU A 24 -5.58 -8.43 -19.10
N ILE A 25 -6.79 -7.99 -18.78
CA ILE A 25 -7.42 -8.19 -17.45
C ILE A 25 -8.39 -9.38 -17.40
N SER A 26 -8.71 -10.04 -18.54
CA SER A 26 -9.74 -11.09 -18.58
C SER A 26 -9.24 -12.52 -18.44
N GLY A 27 -7.96 -12.76 -18.16
CA GLY A 27 -7.34 -14.10 -18.24
C GLY A 27 -6.99 -14.80 -16.91
N VAL A 28 -7.28 -14.25 -15.73
CA VAL A 28 -6.84 -14.83 -14.44
C VAL A 28 -8.00 -15.22 -13.53
N LEU A 29 -9.11 -15.64 -14.04
CA LEU A 29 -10.18 -16.21 -13.20
C LEU A 29 -10.51 -17.62 -13.68
N PHE A 30 -10.29 -18.57 -12.80
CA PHE A 30 -10.67 -19.99 -12.76
C PHE A 30 -9.50 -21.00 -12.86
N GLN A 31 -8.82 -21.17 -11.74
CA GLN A 31 -8.41 -22.54 -11.36
C GLN A 31 -8.99 -22.84 -9.97
N GLN A 32 -10.06 -23.61 -9.94
CA GLN A 32 -10.58 -24.23 -8.72
C GLN A 32 -9.62 -25.36 -8.33
N THR A 33 -8.78 -25.13 -7.35
CA THR A 33 -8.06 -26.19 -6.65
C THR A 33 -9.06 -26.88 -5.71
N ARG A 34 -9.24 -28.18 -5.93
CA ARG A 34 -10.00 -29.03 -5.03
C ARG A 34 -9.38 -29.01 -3.64
N VAL A 35 -10.08 -28.40 -2.69
CA VAL A 35 -9.73 -28.46 -1.27
C VAL A 35 -9.93 -29.90 -0.81
N GLY A 36 -8.83 -30.60 -0.52
CA GLY A 36 -8.87 -31.87 0.18
C GLY A 36 -9.50 -31.62 1.56
N TRP A 37 -10.51 -32.43 1.91
CA TRP A 37 -11.10 -32.43 3.23
C TRP A 37 -10.06 -32.92 4.23
N ALA A 38 -9.32 -32.02 4.84
CA ALA A 38 -8.56 -32.35 6.04
C ALA A 38 -9.59 -32.67 7.14
N GLN A 39 -9.43 -33.81 7.73
CA GLN A 39 -10.23 -34.28 8.86
C GLN A 39 -10.14 -33.24 9.97
N ALA A 40 -11.24 -32.55 10.24
CA ALA A 40 -11.32 -31.57 11.30
C ALA A 40 -10.96 -32.28 12.61
N GLY A 41 -9.81 -31.98 13.18
CA GLY A 41 -9.46 -32.39 14.54
C GLY A 41 -10.57 -31.94 15.49
N ALA A 42 -10.87 -32.74 16.50
CA ALA A 42 -11.88 -32.42 17.49
C ALA A 42 -11.72 -30.98 17.96
N LYS A 43 -12.79 -30.18 17.83
CA LYS A 43 -12.78 -28.75 18.21
C LYS A 43 -12.35 -28.70 19.68
N PRO A 44 -11.28 -27.95 20.03
CA PRO A 44 -10.89 -27.79 21.43
C PRO A 44 -12.09 -27.32 22.26
N GLY A 45 -12.17 -27.75 23.52
CA GLY A 45 -13.21 -27.24 24.42
C GLY A 45 -13.14 -25.70 24.50
N PRO A 46 -14.23 -25.03 24.92
CA PRO A 46 -14.23 -23.59 25.04
C PRO A 46 -13.21 -23.14 26.10
N ASP A 47 -12.56 -22.04 25.84
CA ASP A 47 -11.69 -21.37 26.81
C ASP A 47 -12.56 -20.74 27.92
N VAL A 48 -12.01 -20.63 29.12
CA VAL A 48 -12.70 -20.07 30.27
C VAL A 48 -11.84 -18.96 30.90
N ILE A 49 -12.42 -17.76 30.98
CA ILE A 49 -11.85 -16.63 31.71
C ILE A 49 -12.58 -16.50 33.06
N VAL A 50 -11.82 -16.45 34.15
CA VAL A 50 -12.31 -16.19 35.50
C VAL A 50 -11.88 -14.80 35.90
N PHE A 51 -12.82 -13.93 36.17
CA PHE A 51 -12.56 -12.55 36.57
C PHE A 51 -12.22 -12.42 38.06
N SER A 52 -11.58 -11.33 38.45
CA SER A 52 -11.19 -11.04 39.83
C SER A 52 -12.37 -10.93 40.79
N ASN A 53 -13.60 -10.64 40.29
CA ASN A 53 -14.84 -10.62 41.07
C ASN A 53 -15.50 -12.01 41.20
N GLY A 54 -14.93 -13.04 40.58
CA GLY A 54 -15.45 -14.42 40.61
C GLY A 54 -16.39 -14.79 39.46
N ASP A 55 -16.77 -13.84 38.60
CA ASP A 55 -17.55 -14.12 37.39
C ASP A 55 -16.73 -14.95 36.40
N GLN A 56 -17.44 -15.71 35.55
CA GLN A 56 -16.81 -16.54 34.52
C GLN A 56 -17.44 -16.26 33.16
N LEU A 57 -16.59 -16.29 32.10
CA LEU A 57 -17.03 -16.19 30.73
C LEU A 57 -16.38 -17.31 29.89
N THR A 58 -17.21 -17.93 29.07
CA THR A 58 -16.78 -18.99 28.15
C THR A 58 -16.69 -18.44 26.73
N GLY A 59 -15.67 -18.86 26.00
CA GLY A 59 -15.45 -18.38 24.62
C GLY A 59 -14.16 -18.91 24.02
N VAL A 60 -13.47 -18.08 23.27
CA VAL A 60 -12.18 -18.37 22.64
C VAL A 60 -11.24 -17.21 22.91
N LEU A 61 -10.06 -17.49 23.44
CA LEU A 61 -8.96 -16.53 23.50
C LEU A 61 -8.39 -16.37 22.09
N GLU A 62 -8.51 -15.18 21.52
CA GLU A 62 -7.96 -14.92 20.20
C GLU A 62 -6.48 -14.50 20.25
N ARG A 63 -6.16 -13.62 21.18
CA ARG A 63 -4.78 -13.12 21.39
C ARG A 63 -4.65 -12.34 22.68
N ALA A 64 -3.42 -12.08 23.09
CA ALA A 64 -3.11 -11.01 24.05
C ALA A 64 -1.95 -10.15 23.53
N THR A 65 -1.96 -8.87 23.86
CA THR A 65 -0.90 -7.92 23.53
C THR A 65 -0.66 -7.03 24.76
N GLY A 66 0.56 -7.06 25.29
CA GLY A 66 0.84 -6.41 26.56
C GLY A 66 -0.06 -6.95 27.68
N ASP A 67 -0.80 -6.05 28.34
CA ASP A 67 -1.74 -6.36 29.41
C ASP A 67 -3.19 -6.61 28.95
N SER A 68 -3.43 -6.59 27.64
CA SER A 68 -4.78 -6.66 27.06
C SER A 68 -5.04 -8.02 26.42
N PHE A 69 -6.08 -8.72 26.86
CA PHE A 69 -6.52 -10.01 26.36
C PHE A 69 -7.79 -9.84 25.53
N VAL A 70 -7.76 -10.29 24.26
CA VAL A 70 -8.92 -10.28 23.37
C VAL A 70 -9.58 -11.66 23.41
N PHE A 71 -10.81 -11.67 23.89
CA PHE A 71 -11.60 -12.86 24.13
C PHE A 71 -12.94 -12.79 23.38
N LYS A 72 -13.28 -13.80 22.63
CA LYS A 72 -14.51 -13.88 21.84
C LYS A 72 -15.49 -14.85 22.46
N SER A 73 -16.61 -14.34 22.89
CA SER A 73 -17.72 -15.13 23.44
C SER A 73 -18.91 -15.14 22.48
N ASP A 74 -19.59 -16.25 22.38
CA ASP A 74 -20.81 -16.39 21.58
C ASP A 74 -21.97 -15.54 22.12
N ILE A 75 -21.90 -15.14 23.41
CA ILE A 75 -22.96 -14.40 24.09
C ILE A 75 -22.75 -12.89 23.98
N VAL A 76 -21.52 -12.42 24.25
CA VAL A 76 -21.23 -10.97 24.34
C VAL A 76 -20.38 -10.45 23.17
N GLY A 77 -19.98 -11.34 22.24
CA GLY A 77 -19.10 -10.98 21.14
C GLY A 77 -17.63 -10.87 21.56
N GLU A 78 -16.86 -10.08 20.82
CA GLU A 78 -15.45 -9.81 21.12
C GLU A 78 -15.33 -8.77 22.22
N ILE A 79 -14.58 -9.09 23.27
CA ILE A 79 -14.28 -8.19 24.39
C ILE A 79 -12.77 -8.13 24.59
N THR A 80 -12.28 -6.96 25.01
CA THR A 80 -10.91 -6.77 25.47
C THR A 80 -10.91 -6.60 26.99
N VAL A 81 -10.15 -7.44 27.68
CA VAL A 81 -10.03 -7.47 29.13
C VAL A 81 -8.59 -7.22 29.53
N THR A 82 -8.36 -6.32 30.47
CA THR A 82 -7.04 -6.06 31.03
C THR A 82 -6.65 -7.12 32.05
N ALA A 83 -5.37 -7.44 32.12
CA ALA A 83 -4.81 -8.50 32.97
C ALA A 83 -5.18 -8.39 34.44
N ASP A 84 -5.26 -7.15 34.98
CA ASP A 84 -5.64 -6.85 36.37
C ASP A 84 -7.07 -7.30 36.73
N LYS A 85 -7.94 -7.46 35.74
CA LYS A 85 -9.33 -7.95 35.91
C LYS A 85 -9.45 -9.46 35.79
N ILE A 86 -8.41 -10.15 35.36
CA ILE A 86 -8.38 -11.58 35.16
C ILE A 86 -7.70 -12.24 36.35
N LYS A 87 -8.42 -13.15 37.00
CA LYS A 87 -7.85 -14.00 38.06
C LYS A 87 -7.13 -15.21 37.43
N GLU A 88 -7.82 -15.91 36.56
CA GLU A 88 -7.32 -17.10 35.87
C GLU A 88 -7.88 -17.18 34.45
N LEU A 89 -7.10 -17.74 33.52
CA LEU A 89 -7.56 -18.03 32.17
C LEU A 89 -7.00 -19.38 31.74
N HIS A 90 -7.91 -20.25 31.32
CA HIS A 90 -7.59 -21.59 30.88
C HIS A 90 -8.04 -21.77 29.43
N SER A 91 -7.13 -22.24 28.59
CA SER A 91 -7.42 -22.56 27.20
C SER A 91 -7.00 -23.99 26.87
N ALA A 92 -7.85 -24.67 26.08
CA ALA A 92 -7.51 -25.93 25.48
C ALA A 92 -6.66 -25.76 24.19
N GLY A 93 -6.49 -24.54 23.73
CA GLY A 93 -5.67 -24.20 22.58
C GLY A 93 -4.17 -24.26 22.86
N LYS A 94 -3.39 -24.24 21.79
CA LYS A 94 -1.93 -24.09 21.88
C LYS A 94 -1.55 -22.69 21.48
N PHE A 95 -0.66 -22.08 22.27
CA PHE A 95 -0.23 -20.69 22.09
C PHE A 95 1.30 -20.57 22.09
N VAL A 96 1.77 -19.44 21.56
CA VAL A 96 3.14 -18.99 21.65
C VAL A 96 3.15 -17.64 22.35
N ALA A 97 3.97 -17.52 23.39
CA ALA A 97 4.22 -16.23 24.07
C ALA A 97 5.49 -15.59 23.51
N LEU A 98 5.39 -14.34 23.03
CA LEU A 98 6.50 -13.54 22.57
C LEU A 98 6.83 -12.45 23.60
N LYS A 99 8.12 -12.24 23.88
CA LYS A 99 8.58 -11.22 24.83
C LYS A 99 8.84 -9.89 24.15
N ASN A 100 8.74 -8.82 24.93
CA ASN A 100 9.09 -7.48 24.46
C ASN A 100 10.54 -7.45 23.95
N GLY A 101 10.73 -6.85 22.75
CA GLY A 101 12.04 -6.76 22.10
C GLY A 101 12.53 -8.07 21.46
N GLU A 102 11.78 -9.16 21.57
CA GLU A 102 12.15 -10.42 20.95
C GLU A 102 12.00 -10.34 19.42
N LYS A 103 13.03 -10.76 18.70
CA LYS A 103 12.97 -10.84 17.24
C LYS A 103 12.14 -12.07 16.84
N VAL A 104 11.01 -11.83 16.24
CA VAL A 104 10.13 -12.90 15.74
C VAL A 104 10.77 -13.57 14.53
N THR A 105 11.24 -14.81 14.71
CA THR A 105 11.82 -15.64 13.63
C THR A 105 10.94 -16.86 13.35
N ARG A 106 11.08 -17.43 12.15
CA ARG A 106 10.27 -18.57 11.70
C ARG A 106 10.43 -19.85 12.53
N THR A 107 11.53 -19.98 13.28
CA THR A 107 11.92 -21.21 13.95
C THR A 107 12.03 -21.06 15.47
N SER A 108 11.61 -19.94 16.03
CA SER A 108 11.98 -19.59 17.38
C SER A 108 11.18 -20.32 18.47
N ARG A 109 9.96 -20.82 18.20
CA ARG A 109 9.10 -21.34 19.26
C ARG A 109 8.17 -22.44 18.79
N THR A 110 7.80 -23.35 19.73
CA THR A 110 6.81 -24.39 19.52
C THR A 110 5.53 -24.01 20.28
N PRO A 111 4.35 -24.01 19.63
CA PRO A 111 3.09 -23.77 20.33
C PRO A 111 2.83 -24.79 21.43
N GLY A 112 2.54 -24.30 22.63
CA GLY A 112 2.32 -25.13 23.83
C GLY A 112 0.98 -24.87 24.51
N ALA A 113 0.65 -25.69 25.52
CA ALA A 113 -0.51 -25.47 26.36
C ALA A 113 -0.33 -24.19 27.17
N PHE A 114 -1.39 -23.41 27.26
CA PHE A 114 -1.39 -22.08 27.88
C PHE A 114 -2.19 -22.06 29.18
N THR A 115 -1.65 -21.35 30.16
CA THR A 115 -2.37 -20.96 31.39
C THR A 115 -1.99 -19.54 31.78
N TYR A 116 -2.92 -18.81 32.38
CA TYR A 116 -2.69 -17.49 32.96
C TYR A 116 -3.09 -17.49 34.43
N GLY A 117 -2.23 -16.97 35.27
CA GLY A 117 -2.45 -16.76 36.69
C GLY A 117 -1.31 -15.92 37.28
N ASP A 118 -1.55 -15.29 38.43
CA ASP A 118 -0.56 -14.46 39.14
C ASP A 118 0.11 -13.39 38.25
N ASN A 119 -0.65 -12.79 37.35
CA ASN A 119 -0.19 -11.77 36.41
C ASN A 119 0.95 -12.24 35.49
N ALA A 120 0.97 -13.54 35.15
CA ALA A 120 1.92 -14.16 34.27
C ALA A 120 1.27 -15.17 33.33
N VAL A 121 1.83 -15.29 32.13
CA VAL A 121 1.48 -16.27 31.12
C VAL A 121 2.46 -17.42 31.20
N SER A 122 1.97 -18.66 31.33
CA SER A 122 2.78 -19.86 31.26
C SER A 122 2.41 -20.66 30.00
N VAL A 123 3.42 -20.96 29.18
CA VAL A 123 3.27 -21.80 27.97
C VAL A 123 4.18 -23.02 28.14
N ALA A 124 3.60 -24.21 28.09
CA ALA A 124 4.32 -25.46 28.15
C ALA A 124 4.61 -25.97 26.75
N ASP A 125 5.89 -26.09 26.37
CA ASP A 125 6.28 -26.72 25.12
C ASP A 125 5.91 -28.20 25.09
N VAL A 126 5.48 -28.71 23.92
CA VAL A 126 5.29 -30.13 23.70
C VAL A 126 6.42 -30.66 22.82
N PRO A 127 7.19 -31.65 23.27
CA PRO A 127 6.96 -32.67 24.27
C PRO A 127 7.41 -32.29 25.69
N SER A 128 6.66 -32.83 26.67
CA SER A 128 6.60 -32.51 28.10
C SER A 128 7.88 -32.70 28.95
N SER A 129 9.05 -32.38 28.43
CA SER A 129 10.31 -32.46 29.16
C SER A 129 10.95 -31.08 29.49
N SER A 130 10.39 -30.00 29.00
CA SER A 130 10.86 -28.64 29.31
C SER A 130 9.97 -27.99 30.38
N THR A 131 10.59 -27.30 31.32
CA THR A 131 9.89 -26.47 32.30
C THR A 131 9.02 -25.45 31.54
N PRO A 132 7.74 -25.26 31.91
CA PRO A 132 6.90 -24.25 31.25
C PRO A 132 7.58 -22.89 31.26
N GLU A 133 7.60 -22.21 30.10
CA GLU A 133 8.10 -20.86 30.03
C GLU A 133 7.06 -19.92 30.63
N THR A 134 7.43 -19.22 31.70
CA THR A 134 6.57 -18.23 32.34
C THR A 134 7.03 -16.83 31.97
N VAL A 135 6.13 -16.03 31.40
CA VAL A 135 6.36 -14.66 30.97
C VAL A 135 5.45 -13.74 31.77
N PRO A 136 5.99 -12.83 32.60
CA PRO A 136 5.20 -11.80 33.26
C PRO A 136 4.48 -10.93 32.22
N VAL A 137 3.24 -10.51 32.49
CA VAL A 137 2.45 -9.70 31.55
C VAL A 137 3.16 -8.42 31.12
N LYS A 138 3.90 -7.77 32.02
CA LYS A 138 4.69 -6.57 31.70
C LYS A 138 5.78 -6.80 30.63
N ASP A 139 6.24 -8.04 30.49
CA ASP A 139 7.29 -8.45 29.54
C ASP A 139 6.68 -9.14 28.30
N LEU A 140 5.36 -9.31 28.26
CA LEU A 140 4.62 -9.94 27.15
C LEU A 140 4.45 -8.95 26.00
N ALA A 141 5.01 -9.26 24.84
CA ALA A 141 4.74 -8.54 23.61
C ALA A 141 3.42 -9.01 22.96
N ALA A 142 3.28 -10.34 22.81
CA ALA A 142 2.09 -10.95 22.26
C ALA A 142 1.95 -12.40 22.71
N LEU A 143 0.70 -12.85 22.88
CA LEU A 143 0.30 -14.25 23.01
C LEU A 143 -0.53 -14.59 21.78
N ILE A 144 -0.13 -15.62 21.03
CA ILE A 144 -0.69 -15.92 19.70
C ILE A 144 -1.08 -17.38 19.67
N ASP A 145 -2.26 -17.69 19.16
CA ASP A 145 -2.67 -19.07 18.92
C ASP A 145 -1.80 -19.77 17.85
N SER A 146 -1.75 -21.09 17.87
CA SER A 146 -0.88 -21.88 16.99
C SER A 146 -1.18 -21.66 15.50
N ALA A 147 -2.44 -21.50 15.11
CA ALA A 147 -2.81 -21.35 13.70
C ALA A 147 -2.37 -19.97 13.17
N THR A 148 -2.58 -18.93 13.96
CA THR A 148 -2.07 -17.58 13.65
C THR A 148 -0.53 -17.56 13.64
N TYR A 149 0.12 -18.23 14.59
CA TYR A 149 1.58 -18.33 14.61
C TYR A 149 2.13 -19.06 13.37
N GLU A 150 1.55 -20.17 12.98
CA GLU A 150 1.94 -20.89 11.77
C GLU A 150 1.73 -20.05 10.51
N LYS A 151 0.58 -19.40 10.40
CA LYS A 151 0.24 -18.58 9.23
C LYS A 151 1.11 -17.32 9.14
N GLU A 152 1.25 -16.57 10.23
CA GLU A 152 1.82 -15.22 10.19
C GLU A 152 3.33 -15.20 10.47
N VAL A 153 3.84 -16.17 11.27
CA VAL A 153 5.24 -16.18 11.70
C VAL A 153 6.07 -17.23 10.96
N THR A 154 5.61 -18.49 10.92
CA THR A 154 6.40 -19.58 10.34
C THR A 154 6.26 -19.66 8.83
N SER A 155 5.11 -19.29 8.28
CA SER A 155 4.87 -19.32 6.84
C SER A 155 5.75 -18.33 6.08
N ASN A 156 6.03 -18.66 4.83
CA ASN A 156 6.66 -17.77 3.88
C ASN A 156 5.71 -17.57 2.70
N PRO A 157 4.77 -16.63 2.81
CA PRO A 157 3.85 -16.39 1.71
C PRO A 157 4.64 -15.95 0.47
N GLY A 158 4.32 -16.56 -0.67
CA GLY A 158 4.91 -16.17 -1.96
C GLY A 158 4.64 -14.70 -2.26
N VAL A 159 5.42 -14.13 -3.17
CA VAL A 159 5.38 -12.68 -3.50
C VAL A 159 4.02 -12.19 -4.00
N PHE A 160 3.16 -13.06 -4.50
CA PHE A 160 1.81 -12.73 -4.98
C PHE A 160 0.70 -12.87 -3.93
N HIS A 161 1.04 -13.19 -2.67
CA HIS A 161 0.07 -13.35 -1.59
C HIS A 161 0.11 -12.17 -0.63
N ASN A 162 -1.01 -11.94 0.06
CA ASN A 162 -1.15 -10.94 1.13
C ASN A 162 -1.08 -9.49 0.64
N TRP A 163 -1.40 -9.23 -0.61
CA TRP A 163 -1.58 -7.89 -1.12
C TRP A 163 -2.96 -7.35 -0.75
N SER A 164 -2.96 -6.14 -0.24
CA SER A 164 -4.15 -5.31 -0.01
C SER A 164 -3.93 -3.94 -0.64
N GLY A 165 -4.96 -3.14 -0.77
CA GLY A 165 -4.75 -1.80 -1.33
C GLY A 165 -5.99 -1.20 -1.95
N THR A 166 -5.79 -0.31 -2.91
CA THR A 166 -6.87 0.43 -3.56
C THR A 166 -6.67 0.54 -5.06
N LEU A 167 -7.79 0.48 -5.78
CA LEU A 167 -7.88 0.85 -7.18
C LEU A 167 -8.78 2.08 -7.27
N SER A 168 -8.34 3.14 -7.90
CA SER A 168 -9.14 4.34 -8.07
C SER A 168 -9.15 4.83 -9.51
N GLY A 169 -10.22 5.53 -9.90
CA GLY A 169 -10.35 6.10 -11.23
C GLY A 169 -11.38 7.21 -11.26
N GLY A 170 -11.19 8.12 -12.22
CA GLY A 170 -12.10 9.23 -12.46
C GLY A 170 -12.06 9.69 -13.90
N VAL A 171 -13.14 10.31 -14.33
CA VAL A 171 -13.29 10.88 -15.68
C VAL A 171 -13.92 12.25 -15.56
N THR A 172 -13.35 13.23 -16.24
CA THR A 172 -13.94 14.56 -16.39
C THR A 172 -14.18 14.83 -17.86
N LEU A 173 -15.40 15.23 -18.21
CA LEU A 173 -15.79 15.64 -19.56
C LEU A 173 -16.16 17.12 -19.53
N VAL A 174 -15.67 17.88 -20.50
CA VAL A 174 -15.96 19.30 -20.69
C VAL A 174 -16.56 19.49 -22.08
N GLU A 175 -17.78 19.99 -22.15
CA GLU A 175 -18.46 20.37 -23.38
C GLU A 175 -19.03 21.78 -23.23
N SER A 176 -18.35 22.76 -23.84
CA SER A 176 -18.77 24.17 -23.86
C SER A 176 -18.20 24.85 -25.11
N SER A 177 -17.74 26.08 -25.04
CA SER A 177 -16.88 26.69 -26.07
C SER A 177 -15.55 25.94 -26.26
N SER A 178 -15.16 25.11 -25.31
CA SER A 178 -14.03 24.15 -25.39
C SER A 178 -14.57 22.73 -25.21
N THR A 179 -13.94 21.76 -25.86
CA THR A 179 -14.21 20.35 -25.64
C THR A 179 -13.01 19.67 -25.01
N GLY A 180 -13.20 18.86 -24.01
CA GLY A 180 -12.11 18.19 -23.34
C GLY A 180 -12.49 16.95 -22.56
N GLN A 181 -11.51 16.10 -22.32
CA GLN A 181 -11.64 14.93 -21.48
C GLN A 181 -10.36 14.76 -20.66
N THR A 182 -10.53 14.38 -19.41
CA THR A 182 -9.45 13.96 -18.53
C THR A 182 -9.82 12.63 -17.91
N PHE A 183 -8.88 11.70 -17.91
CA PHE A 183 -8.98 10.39 -17.29
C PHE A 183 -7.87 10.27 -16.28
N ASN A 184 -8.15 9.72 -15.10
CA ASN A 184 -7.15 9.35 -14.10
C ASN A 184 -7.40 7.93 -13.62
N ALA A 185 -6.33 7.22 -13.31
CA ALA A 185 -6.34 5.90 -12.70
C ALA A 185 -5.18 5.79 -11.72
N ALA A 186 -5.42 5.18 -10.57
CA ALA A 186 -4.36 4.87 -9.61
C ALA A 186 -4.55 3.48 -9.02
N VAL A 187 -3.42 2.83 -8.72
CA VAL A 187 -3.32 1.54 -8.04
C VAL A 187 -2.33 1.72 -6.91
N ASN A 188 -2.75 1.46 -5.67
CA ASN A 188 -1.88 1.48 -4.51
C ASN A 188 -1.97 0.12 -3.84
N LEU A 189 -0.89 -0.62 -3.79
CA LEU A 189 -0.81 -1.95 -3.22
C LEU A 189 0.20 -1.98 -2.08
N LEU A 190 -0.19 -2.64 -1.01
CA LEU A 190 0.61 -2.87 0.18
C LEU A 190 0.61 -4.36 0.52
N ARG A 191 1.78 -4.91 0.78
CA ARG A 191 1.95 -6.25 1.31
C ARG A 191 2.76 -6.18 2.60
N LEU A 192 2.19 -6.65 3.68
CA LEU A 192 2.85 -6.75 4.98
C LEU A 192 3.05 -8.22 5.36
N VAL A 193 4.17 -8.53 5.98
CA VAL A 193 4.44 -9.84 6.57
C VAL A 193 5.05 -9.63 7.95
N PRO A 194 4.37 -10.05 9.03
CA PRO A 194 3.02 -10.62 9.14
C PRO A 194 1.91 -9.67 8.67
N THR A 195 0.72 -10.22 8.35
CA THR A 195 -0.44 -9.43 7.93
C THR A 195 -1.22 -8.82 9.10
N VAL A 196 -0.95 -9.27 10.31
CA VAL A 196 -1.64 -8.83 11.53
C VAL A 196 -0.90 -7.65 12.16
N ASP A 197 -1.63 -6.63 12.55
CA ASP A 197 -1.12 -5.35 13.05
C ASP A 197 -0.49 -5.41 14.45
N PHE A 198 -0.84 -6.43 15.25
CA PHE A 198 -0.30 -6.63 16.59
C PHE A 198 1.07 -7.32 16.61
N LEU A 199 1.58 -7.77 15.46
CA LEU A 199 2.93 -8.30 15.33
C LEU A 199 3.85 -7.29 14.65
N PRO A 200 5.13 -7.22 15.06
CA PRO A 200 6.08 -6.36 14.37
C PRO A 200 6.29 -6.82 12.92
N PRO A 201 6.29 -5.90 11.95
CA PRO A 201 6.51 -6.24 10.55
C PRO A 201 7.92 -6.80 10.35
N ARG A 202 8.04 -7.78 9.45
CA ARG A 202 9.33 -8.33 8.96
C ARG A 202 9.71 -7.74 7.62
N THR A 203 8.70 -7.65 6.72
CA THR A 203 8.85 -7.04 5.42
C THR A 203 7.59 -6.25 5.07
N ARG A 204 7.78 -5.18 4.30
CA ARG A 204 6.72 -4.42 3.66
C ARG A 204 7.10 -4.27 2.20
N ASP A 205 6.16 -4.50 1.30
CA ASP A 205 6.29 -4.24 -0.11
C ASP A 205 5.19 -3.25 -0.52
N THR A 206 5.53 -2.23 -1.28
CA THR A 206 4.57 -1.28 -1.86
C THR A 206 4.70 -1.27 -3.37
N ILE A 207 3.60 -1.05 -4.06
CA ILE A 207 3.53 -0.77 -5.48
C ILE A 207 2.50 0.33 -5.67
N ASP A 208 2.92 1.45 -6.23
CA ASP A 208 2.06 2.58 -6.54
C ASP A 208 2.13 2.89 -8.04
N LEU A 209 0.98 3.04 -8.66
CA LEU A 209 0.84 3.40 -10.06
C LEU A 209 -0.17 4.54 -10.16
N LEU A 210 0.17 5.57 -10.92
CA LEU A 210 -0.71 6.69 -11.22
C LEU A 210 -0.61 7.04 -12.69
N GLU A 211 -1.76 7.21 -13.35
CA GLU A 211 -1.87 7.73 -14.71
C GLU A 211 -2.90 8.84 -14.75
N THR A 212 -2.52 9.98 -15.31
CA THR A 212 -3.43 11.10 -15.61
C THR A 212 -3.24 11.51 -17.06
N TYR A 213 -4.26 11.30 -17.87
CA TYR A 213 -4.29 11.72 -19.28
C TYR A 213 -5.39 12.74 -19.50
N GLY A 214 -5.06 13.88 -20.12
CA GLY A 214 -6.02 14.92 -20.44
C GLY A 214 -5.77 15.52 -21.82
N LYS A 215 -6.86 15.91 -22.49
CA LYS A 215 -6.83 16.67 -23.74
C LYS A 215 -7.96 17.68 -23.73
N ILE A 216 -7.64 18.96 -23.91
CA ILE A 216 -8.61 20.03 -24.05
C ILE A 216 -8.36 20.69 -25.41
N THR A 217 -9.40 20.83 -26.23
CA THR A 217 -9.37 21.52 -27.50
C THR A 217 -10.20 22.79 -27.38
N GLN A 218 -9.60 23.92 -27.67
CA GLN A 218 -10.24 25.22 -27.65
C GLN A 218 -10.26 25.78 -29.07
N PRO A 219 -11.44 25.88 -29.71
CA PRO A 219 -11.58 26.47 -31.04
C PRO A 219 -11.29 27.97 -30.97
N THR A 220 -10.72 28.51 -32.04
CA THR A 220 -10.51 29.97 -32.20
C THR A 220 -11.87 30.63 -32.41
N ILE A 221 -12.24 31.61 -31.54
CA ILE A 221 -13.51 32.33 -31.60
C ILE A 221 -13.16 33.87 -31.60
N PRO A 222 -13.67 34.66 -32.55
CA PRO A 222 -14.39 34.27 -33.76
C PRO A 222 -13.49 33.55 -34.77
N GLN A 223 -14.12 32.72 -35.61
CA GLN A 223 -13.42 32.06 -36.72
C GLN A 223 -12.80 33.12 -37.65
N THR A 224 -11.53 32.96 -37.96
CA THR A 224 -10.81 33.86 -38.89
C THR A 224 -10.82 33.32 -40.31
N THR A 225 -10.54 34.22 -41.29
CA THR A 225 -10.40 33.80 -42.68
C THR A 225 -8.98 34.20 -43.16
N PRO A 226 -8.09 33.24 -43.43
CA PRO A 226 -8.25 31.78 -43.34
C PRO A 226 -8.43 31.30 -41.87
N PRO A 227 -9.02 30.10 -41.70
CA PRO A 227 -9.26 29.56 -40.34
C PRO A 227 -7.98 29.38 -39.53
N THR A 228 -7.97 29.92 -38.31
CA THR A 228 -6.87 29.66 -37.35
C THR A 228 -7.06 28.29 -36.74
N PRO A 229 -6.01 27.44 -36.63
CA PRO A 229 -6.08 26.16 -36.01
C PRO A 229 -6.55 26.23 -34.53
N ASP A 230 -7.29 25.23 -34.08
CA ASP A 230 -7.68 25.10 -32.69
C ASP A 230 -6.46 24.97 -31.77
N SER A 231 -6.54 25.58 -30.60
CA SER A 231 -5.56 25.38 -29.54
C SER A 231 -5.81 24.07 -28.84
N VAL A 232 -4.79 23.22 -28.69
CA VAL A 232 -4.88 21.91 -28.02
C VAL A 232 -3.90 21.85 -26.86
N ALA A 233 -4.43 21.77 -25.64
CA ALA A 233 -3.65 21.47 -24.44
C ALA A 233 -3.74 19.98 -24.12
N LYS A 234 -2.61 19.36 -23.79
CA LYS A 234 -2.51 17.96 -23.40
C LYS A 234 -1.84 17.83 -22.04
N THR A 235 -2.31 16.89 -21.25
CA THR A 235 -1.68 16.43 -20.01
C THR A 235 -1.46 14.94 -20.14
N ASN A 236 -0.27 14.47 -19.83
CA ASN A 236 0.07 13.08 -19.74
C ASN A 236 1.11 12.93 -18.63
N ILE A 237 0.70 12.34 -17.52
CA ILE A 237 1.52 12.20 -16.32
C ILE A 237 1.36 10.76 -15.85
N PHE A 238 2.48 10.06 -15.83
CA PHE A 238 2.55 8.68 -15.34
C PHE A 238 3.59 8.61 -14.24
N HIS A 239 3.26 7.89 -13.18
CA HIS A 239 4.16 7.54 -12.09
C HIS A 239 3.99 6.06 -11.76
N ALA A 240 5.09 5.36 -11.57
CA ALA A 240 5.10 4.00 -11.07
C ALA A 240 6.26 3.83 -10.11
N ASP A 241 6.00 3.35 -8.90
CA ASP A 241 7.06 2.98 -7.99
C ASP A 241 6.83 1.60 -7.36
N ALA A 242 7.92 0.98 -6.93
CA ALA A 242 7.93 -0.24 -6.15
C ALA A 242 9.04 -0.20 -5.12
N GLU A 243 8.71 -0.50 -3.87
CA GLU A 243 9.65 -0.51 -2.75
C GLU A 243 9.53 -1.81 -1.96
N HIS A 244 10.67 -2.35 -1.55
CA HIS A 244 10.78 -3.49 -0.64
C HIS A 244 11.52 -3.07 0.63
N ASP A 245 10.86 -3.20 1.78
CA ASP A 245 11.40 -2.93 3.09
C ASP A 245 11.69 -4.19 3.86
N LYS A 246 12.84 -4.23 4.52
CA LYS A 246 13.20 -5.27 5.46
C LYS A 246 13.43 -4.69 6.84
N TYR A 247 12.62 -5.05 7.80
CA TYR A 247 12.68 -4.55 9.15
C TYR A 247 13.81 -5.18 9.96
N PHE A 248 14.66 -4.34 10.58
CA PHE A 248 15.71 -4.74 11.51
C PHE A 248 15.21 -4.71 12.96
N THR A 249 14.33 -3.75 13.24
CA THR A 249 13.61 -3.60 14.52
C THR A 249 12.12 -3.37 14.18
N PRO A 250 11.21 -3.34 15.17
CA PRO A 250 9.79 -3.00 14.90
C PRO A 250 9.56 -1.64 14.23
N ARG A 251 10.57 -0.76 14.20
CA ARG A 251 10.46 0.61 13.70
C ARG A 251 11.51 1.01 12.67
N VAL A 252 12.63 0.30 12.58
CA VAL A 252 13.73 0.64 11.67
C VAL A 252 13.86 -0.42 10.61
N TYR A 253 13.94 0.01 9.37
CA TYR A 253 14.01 -0.88 8.20
C TYR A 253 15.04 -0.37 7.19
N GLY A 254 15.58 -1.29 6.41
CA GLY A 254 16.29 -1.01 5.16
C GLY A 254 15.33 -1.10 4.02
N LEU A 255 15.49 -0.25 3.01
CA LEU A 255 14.65 -0.21 1.81
C LEU A 255 15.47 -0.34 0.53
N VAL A 256 14.85 -0.90 -0.49
CA VAL A 256 15.31 -0.82 -1.87
C VAL A 256 14.09 -0.53 -2.75
N GLY A 257 14.26 0.36 -3.72
CA GLY A 257 13.14 0.78 -4.56
C GLY A 257 13.55 1.21 -5.95
N ALA A 258 12.54 1.29 -6.81
CA ALA A 258 12.66 1.84 -8.15
C ALA A 258 11.41 2.68 -8.46
N SER A 259 11.59 3.84 -9.08
CA SER A 259 10.49 4.64 -9.61
C SER A 259 10.70 5.01 -11.07
N PHE A 260 9.58 5.20 -11.76
CA PHE A 260 9.51 5.56 -13.17
C PHE A 260 8.46 6.65 -13.35
N ASP A 261 8.88 7.75 -13.98
CA ASP A 261 8.03 8.93 -14.16
C ASP A 261 8.01 9.38 -15.62
N HIS A 262 6.86 9.90 -16.02
CA HIS A 262 6.67 10.67 -17.23
C HIS A 262 5.81 11.88 -16.88
N ASN A 263 6.27 13.09 -17.23
CA ASN A 263 5.51 14.30 -16.95
C ASN A 263 5.58 15.26 -18.15
N PHE A 264 4.58 15.18 -19.01
CA PHE A 264 4.49 16.03 -20.19
C PHE A 264 4.45 17.52 -19.83
N ALA A 265 3.87 17.91 -18.68
CA ALA A 265 3.78 19.31 -18.27
C ALA A 265 5.15 19.94 -17.95
N GLN A 266 6.15 19.11 -17.62
CA GLN A 266 7.53 19.51 -17.34
C GLN A 266 8.48 19.17 -18.49
N GLY A 267 7.98 18.60 -19.60
CA GLY A 267 8.79 18.11 -20.72
C GLY A 267 9.67 16.93 -20.36
N LEU A 268 9.35 16.22 -19.29
CA LEU A 268 10.04 15.02 -18.83
C LEU A 268 9.47 13.80 -19.56
N ASN A 269 10.20 13.31 -20.57
CA ASN A 269 9.76 12.13 -21.34
C ASN A 269 9.83 10.85 -20.52
N PHE A 270 10.88 10.69 -19.73
CA PHE A 270 11.06 9.52 -18.90
C PHE A 270 12.12 9.77 -17.82
N GLN A 271 11.77 9.49 -16.59
CA GLN A 271 12.68 9.48 -15.45
C GLN A 271 12.69 8.09 -14.85
N GLN A 272 13.83 7.64 -14.39
CA GLN A 272 14.00 6.40 -13.67
C GLN A 272 14.94 6.64 -12.49
N ILE A 273 14.53 6.16 -11.32
CA ILE A 273 15.28 6.26 -10.07
C ILE A 273 15.45 4.84 -9.51
N TYR A 274 16.65 4.51 -9.09
CA TYR A 274 16.95 3.23 -8.43
C TYR A 274 17.74 3.53 -7.17
N GLY A 275 17.17 3.21 -6.01
CA GLY A 275 17.74 3.58 -4.73
C GLY A 275 17.73 2.49 -3.68
N ALA A 276 18.55 2.71 -2.65
CA ALA A 276 18.54 1.93 -1.43
C ALA A 276 18.80 2.85 -0.23
N GLY A 277 18.16 2.54 0.89
CA GLY A 277 18.21 3.45 2.03
C GLY A 277 17.75 2.83 3.34
N ILE A 278 17.38 3.70 4.24
CA ILE A 278 16.84 3.37 5.54
C ILE A 278 15.56 4.15 5.82
N GLY A 279 14.67 3.54 6.59
CA GLY A 279 13.47 4.19 7.07
C GLY A 279 13.27 3.97 8.56
N TRP A 280 12.53 4.88 9.16
CA TRP A 280 12.19 4.85 10.58
C TRP A 280 10.71 5.23 10.77
N THR A 281 9.93 4.32 11.34
CA THR A 281 8.58 4.59 11.81
C THR A 281 8.64 5.35 13.14
N VAL A 282 8.50 6.65 13.09
CA VAL A 282 8.59 7.57 14.24
C VAL A 282 7.37 7.41 15.14
N ILE A 283 6.17 7.39 14.53
CA ILE A 283 4.91 7.19 15.23
C ILE A 283 4.25 5.94 14.68
N LYS A 284 3.83 5.04 15.57
CA LYS A 284 3.03 3.87 15.24
C LYS A 284 1.99 3.63 16.31
N THR A 285 0.74 3.89 15.95
CA THR A 285 -0.44 3.66 16.79
C THR A 285 -1.55 3.05 15.94
N PRO A 286 -2.63 2.49 16.49
CA PRO A 286 -3.76 2.00 15.72
C PRO A 286 -4.47 3.08 14.89
N VAL A 287 -4.25 4.37 15.23
CA VAL A 287 -4.94 5.51 14.59
C VAL A 287 -4.06 6.22 13.58
N GLN A 288 -2.74 6.21 13.76
CA GLN A 288 -1.82 6.95 12.91
C GLN A 288 -0.44 6.29 12.82
N GLU A 289 0.20 6.46 11.67
CA GLU A 289 1.59 6.07 11.40
C GLU A 289 2.31 7.24 10.74
N PHE A 290 3.56 7.49 11.17
CA PHE A 290 4.45 8.49 10.58
C PHE A 290 5.81 7.87 10.34
N ASP A 291 6.20 7.77 9.08
CA ASP A 291 7.49 7.27 8.63
C ASP A 291 8.35 8.40 8.08
N VAL A 292 9.66 8.29 8.30
CA VAL A 292 10.66 9.08 7.60
C VAL A 292 11.66 8.15 6.94
N LYS A 293 12.03 8.46 5.69
CA LYS A 293 12.95 7.65 4.88
C LYS A 293 14.05 8.53 4.29
N ALA A 294 15.22 7.93 4.11
CA ALA A 294 16.30 8.54 3.31
C ALA A 294 17.01 7.45 2.51
N ASP A 295 17.32 7.74 1.26
CA ASP A 295 18.05 6.85 0.37
C ASP A 295 19.24 7.54 -0.32
N VAL A 296 20.01 6.71 -0.99
CA VAL A 296 20.99 7.10 -2.01
C VAL A 296 20.55 6.41 -3.29
N HIS A 297 20.51 7.16 -4.38
CA HIS A 297 20.01 6.64 -5.64
C HIS A 297 20.81 7.13 -6.85
N TYR A 298 20.67 6.38 -7.94
CA TYR A 298 20.94 6.81 -9.30
C TYR A 298 19.64 7.23 -9.95
N GLU A 299 19.67 8.37 -10.62
CA GLU A 299 18.55 8.94 -11.35
C GLU A 299 18.96 9.26 -12.79
N ARG A 300 18.10 8.92 -13.76
CA ARG A 300 18.25 9.33 -15.15
C ARG A 300 16.99 10.05 -15.62
N GLN A 301 17.20 11.27 -16.12
CA GLN A 301 16.15 12.10 -16.69
C GLN A 301 16.33 12.20 -18.21
N ASN A 302 15.31 11.83 -18.97
CA ASN A 302 15.23 12.01 -20.41
C ASN A 302 14.19 13.09 -20.71
N PHE A 303 14.62 14.15 -21.37
CA PHE A 303 13.77 15.30 -21.67
C PHE A 303 13.36 15.36 -23.14
N VAL A 304 12.34 16.17 -23.41
CA VAL A 304 11.95 16.55 -24.78
C VAL A 304 13.05 17.41 -25.39
N PRO A 305 13.51 17.11 -26.64
CA PRO A 305 14.50 17.95 -27.34
C PRO A 305 14.01 19.42 -27.45
N PRO A 306 14.92 20.43 -27.37
CA PRO A 306 16.38 20.33 -27.42
C PRO A 306 17.06 20.11 -26.04
N THR A 307 16.31 19.92 -24.95
CA THR A 307 16.89 19.76 -23.61
C THR A 307 17.68 18.45 -23.52
N PRO A 308 18.95 18.48 -23.08
CA PRO A 308 19.77 17.28 -22.95
C PRO A 308 19.27 16.39 -21.82
N ASN A 309 19.50 15.08 -21.96
CA ASN A 309 19.27 14.12 -20.89
C ASN A 309 20.33 14.27 -19.79
N THR A 310 19.97 13.93 -18.56
CA THR A 310 20.82 14.11 -17.39
C THR A 310 20.90 12.79 -16.59
N ASP A 311 22.12 12.45 -16.16
CA ASP A 311 22.38 11.34 -15.23
C ASP A 311 22.80 11.94 -13.88
N LEU A 312 22.11 11.58 -12.82
CA LEU A 312 22.25 12.16 -11.49
C LEU A 312 22.53 11.05 -10.46
N ILE A 313 23.27 11.44 -9.43
CA ILE A 313 23.42 10.69 -8.20
C ILE A 313 22.92 11.59 -7.08
N GLY A 314 22.03 11.12 -6.26
CA GLY A 314 21.40 11.93 -5.24
C GLY A 314 20.93 11.14 -4.03
N SER A 315 20.13 11.81 -3.22
CA SER A 315 19.40 11.26 -2.10
C SER A 315 17.94 11.65 -2.20
N SER A 316 17.03 10.84 -1.68
CA SER A 316 15.69 11.30 -1.35
C SER A 316 15.48 11.34 0.16
N PHE A 317 14.73 12.34 0.60
CA PHE A 317 14.25 12.49 1.97
C PHE A 317 12.73 12.50 1.89
N THR A 318 12.12 11.45 2.42
CA THR A 318 10.67 11.25 2.32
C THR A 318 10.04 11.18 3.70
N GLU A 319 8.95 11.89 3.88
CA GLU A 319 8.00 11.68 4.98
C GLU A 319 6.72 11.05 4.45
N LEU A 320 6.10 10.19 5.27
CA LEU A 320 4.83 9.55 4.98
C LEU A 320 3.97 9.61 6.24
N TYR A 321 2.79 10.18 6.11
CA TYR A 321 1.83 10.23 7.21
C TYR A 321 0.51 9.58 6.81
N HIS A 322 0.05 8.69 7.67
CA HIS A 322 -1.23 8.00 7.53
C HIS A 322 -2.05 8.19 8.80
N ARG A 323 -3.34 8.50 8.67
CA ARG A 323 -4.25 8.64 9.81
C ARG A 323 -5.65 8.13 9.51
N ASN A 324 -6.14 7.27 10.39
CA ASN A 324 -7.53 6.83 10.44
C ASN A 324 -8.36 7.89 11.18
N LEU A 325 -9.26 8.56 10.45
CA LEU A 325 -10.20 9.54 10.97
C LEU A 325 -11.52 8.86 11.37
N PRO A 326 -12.40 9.55 12.14
CA PRO A 326 -13.76 9.06 12.39
C PRO A 326 -14.50 8.68 11.10
N ALA A 327 -15.52 7.84 11.19
CA ALA A 327 -16.28 7.29 10.07
C ALA A 327 -15.45 6.47 9.05
N LYS A 328 -14.31 5.92 9.48
CA LYS A 328 -13.36 5.14 8.66
C LYS A 328 -12.80 5.91 7.47
N ILE A 329 -12.77 7.23 7.55
CA ILE A 329 -12.06 8.07 6.57
C ILE A 329 -10.56 7.88 6.79
N VAL A 330 -9.82 7.73 5.71
CA VAL A 330 -8.36 7.62 5.74
C VAL A 330 -7.76 8.89 5.15
N PHE A 331 -6.88 9.51 5.90
CA PHE A 331 -6.04 10.62 5.45
C PHE A 331 -4.63 10.11 5.22
N THR A 332 -4.04 10.46 4.09
CA THR A 332 -2.64 10.20 3.76
C THR A 332 -1.96 11.48 3.32
N GLU A 333 -0.69 11.61 3.63
CA GLU A 333 0.13 12.72 3.19
C GLU A 333 1.55 12.21 3.00
N SER A 334 2.25 12.73 1.99
CA SER A 334 3.66 12.45 1.74
C SER A 334 4.37 13.67 1.18
N GLY A 335 5.59 13.87 1.63
CA GLY A 335 6.52 14.86 1.10
C GLY A 335 7.85 14.20 0.76
N THR A 336 8.38 14.45 -0.42
CA THR A 336 9.69 13.94 -0.85
C THR A 336 10.53 15.09 -1.40
N PHE A 337 11.76 15.22 -0.93
CA PHE A 337 12.77 16.13 -1.46
C PHE A 337 13.94 15.33 -2.02
N ILE A 338 14.31 15.59 -3.28
CA ILE A 338 15.27 14.80 -4.07
C ILE A 338 16.40 15.71 -4.58
N PRO A 339 17.43 16.02 -3.77
CA PRO A 339 18.60 16.78 -4.21
C PRO A 339 19.60 15.89 -4.95
N SER A 340 20.17 16.40 -6.03
CA SER A 340 21.29 15.77 -6.71
C SER A 340 22.64 16.18 -6.10
N TRP A 341 23.60 15.24 -6.03
CA TRP A 341 24.94 15.50 -5.49
C TRP A 341 25.95 15.93 -6.54
N ASN A 342 25.80 15.42 -7.76
CA ASN A 342 26.71 15.74 -8.87
C ASN A 342 26.32 17.03 -9.59
N ASP A 343 25.11 17.54 -9.36
CA ASP A 343 24.68 18.88 -9.79
C ASP A 343 23.71 19.47 -8.76
N LEU A 344 24.22 20.30 -7.84
CA LEU A 344 23.44 20.88 -6.75
C LEU A 344 22.35 21.86 -7.20
N SER A 345 22.36 22.28 -8.47
CA SER A 345 21.28 23.09 -9.04
C SER A 345 20.07 22.26 -9.44
N VAL A 346 20.24 20.93 -9.55
CA VAL A 346 19.18 19.99 -9.92
C VAL A 346 18.60 19.34 -8.67
N TYR A 347 17.32 19.59 -8.44
CA TYR A 347 16.55 18.97 -7.39
C TYR A 347 15.07 18.89 -7.78
N SER A 348 14.35 17.94 -7.19
CA SER A 348 12.89 17.87 -7.29
C SER A 348 12.25 17.78 -5.92
N ALA A 349 10.98 18.16 -5.84
CA ALA A 349 10.17 18.03 -4.66
C ALA A 349 8.78 17.54 -5.05
N ILE A 350 8.25 16.57 -4.31
CA ILE A 350 6.95 15.99 -4.55
C ILE A 350 6.15 16.10 -3.27
N PHE A 351 4.94 16.63 -3.35
CA PHE A 351 3.98 16.65 -2.26
C PHE A 351 2.69 15.99 -2.71
N ALA A 352 2.19 15.07 -1.92
CA ALA A 352 0.90 14.44 -2.16
C ALA A 352 0.07 14.41 -0.88
N ALA A 353 -1.23 14.67 -0.98
CA ALA A 353 -2.17 14.50 0.11
C ALA A 353 -3.47 13.92 -0.41
N GLY A 354 -4.08 13.01 0.36
CA GLY A 354 -5.26 12.29 -0.04
C GLY A 354 -6.26 12.05 1.09
N LEU A 355 -7.54 12.03 0.72
CA LEU A 355 -8.64 11.57 1.56
C LEU A 355 -9.35 10.43 0.85
N GLN A 356 -9.51 9.30 1.55
CA GLN A 356 -10.35 8.20 1.14
C GLN A 356 -11.58 8.14 2.05
N ILE A 357 -12.76 8.30 1.46
CA ILE A 357 -14.05 8.36 2.14
C ILE A 357 -14.85 7.12 1.79
N PRO A 358 -15.06 6.16 2.72
CA PRO A 358 -15.83 4.96 2.42
C PRO A 358 -17.30 5.32 2.16
N ALA A 359 -17.92 4.68 1.16
CA ALA A 359 -19.31 4.91 0.79
C ALA A 359 -20.16 3.65 0.93
N TYR A 360 -19.87 2.59 0.18
CA TYR A 360 -20.65 1.36 0.22
C TYR A 360 -19.77 0.13 0.03
N LYS A 361 -19.80 -0.79 0.98
CA LYS A 361 -18.94 -2.00 1.01
C LYS A 361 -17.46 -1.63 0.81
N ASN A 362 -16.86 -2.05 -0.30
CA ASN A 362 -15.47 -1.78 -0.64
C ASN A 362 -15.31 -0.53 -1.52
N PHE A 363 -16.41 0.13 -1.90
CA PHE A 363 -16.36 1.36 -2.70
C PHE A 363 -16.30 2.60 -1.82
N GLY A 364 -15.55 3.59 -2.26
CA GLY A 364 -15.40 4.90 -1.64
C GLY A 364 -15.17 6.00 -2.66
N LEU A 365 -15.00 7.20 -2.15
CA LEU A 365 -14.58 8.38 -2.91
C LEU A 365 -13.16 8.74 -2.52
N THR A 366 -12.37 9.23 -3.46
CA THR A 366 -11.05 9.80 -3.20
C THR A 366 -11.00 11.26 -3.60
N VAL A 367 -10.25 12.04 -2.83
CA VAL A 367 -9.85 13.41 -3.16
C VAL A 367 -8.36 13.49 -2.94
N ASN A 368 -7.60 13.76 -3.98
CA ASN A 368 -6.15 13.79 -3.94
C ASN A 368 -5.60 15.11 -4.49
N VAL A 369 -4.53 15.57 -3.89
CA VAL A 369 -3.69 16.66 -4.37
C VAL A 369 -2.31 16.08 -4.62
N LEU A 370 -1.71 16.44 -5.75
CA LEU A 370 -0.33 16.10 -6.10
C LEU A 370 0.33 17.35 -6.66
N ASP A 371 1.49 17.69 -6.15
CA ASP A 371 2.31 18.82 -6.60
C ASP A 371 3.74 18.34 -6.84
N ASN A 372 4.19 18.41 -8.09
CA ASN A 372 5.52 18.00 -8.51
C ASN A 372 6.32 19.23 -8.95
N TYR A 373 7.39 19.53 -8.26
CA TYR A 373 8.35 20.56 -8.61
C TYR A 373 9.63 19.91 -9.17
N LEU A 374 10.13 20.44 -10.28
CA LEU A 374 11.38 20.05 -10.93
C LEU A 374 12.21 21.31 -11.24
N SER A 375 13.39 21.45 -10.65
CA SER A 375 14.22 22.66 -10.81
C SER A 375 14.82 22.82 -12.22
N ASN A 376 14.88 21.73 -13.00
CA ASN A 376 15.46 21.68 -14.35
C ASN A 376 14.47 21.14 -15.40
N PRO A 377 13.26 21.72 -15.55
CA PRO A 377 12.32 21.25 -16.56
C PRO A 377 12.88 21.45 -17.96
N ALA A 378 12.30 20.79 -18.96
CA ALA A 378 12.68 20.99 -20.35
C ALA A 378 12.51 22.47 -20.75
N PHE A 379 13.34 22.94 -21.67
CA PHE A 379 13.31 24.34 -22.12
C PHE A 379 11.90 24.75 -22.60
N GLY A 380 11.38 25.82 -22.00
CA GLY A 380 10.06 26.37 -22.29
C GLY A 380 8.91 25.69 -21.55
N TYR A 381 9.17 24.70 -20.73
CA TYR A 381 8.18 24.02 -19.87
C TYR A 381 8.13 24.64 -18.47
N LYS A 382 7.11 24.23 -17.68
CA LYS A 382 6.93 24.68 -16.30
C LYS A 382 7.75 23.82 -15.35
N ASP A 383 8.25 24.44 -14.31
CA ASP A 383 8.92 23.79 -13.18
C ASP A 383 7.93 23.09 -12.23
N ASN A 384 6.70 23.57 -12.14
CA ASN A 384 5.67 23.03 -11.27
C ASN A 384 4.51 22.39 -12.04
N SER A 385 4.04 21.22 -11.57
CA SER A 385 2.92 20.45 -12.08
C SER A 385 1.97 20.09 -10.95
N PHE A 386 0.90 20.88 -10.80
CA PHE A 386 -0.12 20.68 -9.78
C PHE A 386 -1.33 19.91 -10.34
N GLN A 387 -1.81 18.94 -9.58
CA GLN A 387 -2.99 18.15 -9.91
C GLN A 387 -3.94 18.10 -8.72
N PHE A 388 -5.23 18.28 -8.99
CA PHE A 388 -6.32 17.99 -8.07
C PHE A 388 -7.20 16.91 -8.70
N VAL A 389 -7.27 15.75 -8.05
CA VAL A 389 -7.91 14.56 -8.60
C VAL A 389 -9.00 14.07 -7.66
N THR A 390 -10.20 13.88 -8.19
CA THR A 390 -11.30 13.23 -7.48
C THR A 390 -11.73 11.98 -8.23
N GLY A 391 -12.15 10.96 -7.52
CA GLY A 391 -12.52 9.71 -8.16
C GLY A 391 -13.28 8.75 -7.24
N VAL A 392 -13.62 7.60 -7.82
CA VAL A 392 -14.16 6.46 -7.10
C VAL A 392 -13.02 5.50 -6.82
N THR A 393 -12.99 4.94 -5.62
CA THR A 393 -12.01 3.94 -5.20
C THR A 393 -12.67 2.63 -4.85
N TYR A 394 -11.99 1.54 -5.12
CA TYR A 394 -12.32 0.18 -4.68
C TYR A 394 -11.20 -0.36 -3.80
N THR A 395 -11.53 -0.78 -2.58
CA THR A 395 -10.57 -1.34 -1.61
C THR A 395 -10.47 -2.85 -1.79
N LEU A 396 -9.26 -3.32 -2.06
CA LEU A 396 -8.86 -4.72 -2.07
C LEU A 396 -8.53 -5.17 -0.63
N LYS A 397 -8.97 -6.37 -0.27
CA LYS A 397 -8.73 -6.96 1.07
C LYS A 397 -7.98 -8.27 0.91
#